data_b2e4e022671c7c94a6298d541e9d94f8
#
_entry.id   b2e4e022671c7c94a6298d541e9d94f8
#
_cell.length_a   1.000
_cell.length_b   1.000
_cell.length_c   1.000
_cell.angle_alpha   90.00
_cell.angle_beta   90.00
_cell.angle_gamma   90.00
#
_symmetry.space_group_name_H-M   'P 1'
#
loop_
_entity.id
_entity.type
_entity.pdbx_description
1 polymer ?
#
loop_
_entity_poly.entity_id
_entity_poly.type
_entity_poly.pdbx_seq_one_letter_code
_entity_poly.pdbx_strand_id
1 'polypeptide(L)'
;MAVQNTSLAALLLRIENSLPNLSKSERKVAEYIRGNPRGIIDLSVAALADACGVSDPTVVRAYKKLGFSGYEDLKLTLAQATVSPDEIIHEEISAEDSVQAVRDKVFQSAVLALQFTRDMLEPETLAAAAQLLMNARKIVIFGLGGSAPVAMDLHHKLLRLGLNAAVYTDPHLQVIACNYLDERDAVFAVSHSGGSRCVVDSTQTAKHRGAKVISLTSAGKNPLSKLADISLNTNSKETKYRVVSIASRVAALTIADSIYTYIAMRTDGAKSLQIEKSMESLKY
;
A
#
# COMPACT_ATOMS: atom_id res chain seq x y z
N MET A 1 6.08 -10.20 -19.73
CA MET A 1 7.27 -10.57 -18.95
C MET A 1 7.20 -9.77 -17.66
N ALA A 2 7.07 -10.44 -16.53
CA ALA A 2 6.95 -9.79 -15.22
C ALA A 2 8.27 -9.10 -14.87
N VAL A 3 8.24 -7.79 -14.67
CA VAL A 3 9.35 -7.02 -14.10
C VAL A 3 9.41 -7.39 -12.62
N GLN A 4 10.32 -8.29 -12.27
CA GLN A 4 10.62 -8.60 -10.86
C GLN A 4 11.25 -7.35 -10.24
N ASN A 5 10.59 -6.78 -9.27
CA ASN A 5 11.08 -5.67 -8.46
C ASN A 5 12.23 -6.18 -7.58
N THR A 6 13.44 -6.17 -8.11
CA THR A 6 14.63 -6.70 -7.43
C THR A 6 15.17 -5.62 -6.50
N SER A 7 15.18 -5.84 -5.20
CA SER A 7 15.80 -4.91 -4.24
C SER A 7 17.29 -4.71 -4.54
N LEU A 8 17.85 -3.54 -4.19
CA LEU A 8 19.27 -3.25 -4.38
C LEU A 8 20.17 -4.35 -3.76
N ALA A 9 19.81 -4.82 -2.56
CA ALA A 9 20.55 -5.89 -1.90
C ALA A 9 20.55 -7.20 -2.71
N ALA A 10 19.41 -7.59 -3.29
CA ALA A 10 19.31 -8.77 -4.12
C ALA A 10 20.07 -8.61 -5.45
N LEU A 11 20.06 -7.39 -6.03
CA LEU A 11 20.83 -7.09 -7.23
C LEU A 11 22.34 -7.14 -6.97
N LEU A 12 22.82 -6.53 -5.89
CA LEU A 12 24.23 -6.55 -5.51
C LEU A 12 24.71 -7.97 -5.19
N LEU A 13 23.90 -8.79 -4.52
CA LEU A 13 24.18 -10.21 -4.27
C LEU A 13 24.27 -11.00 -5.58
N ARG A 14 23.40 -10.75 -6.57
CA ARG A 14 23.48 -11.37 -7.90
C ARG A 14 24.78 -11.02 -8.60
N ILE A 15 25.21 -9.74 -8.55
CA ILE A 15 26.49 -9.30 -9.10
C ILE A 15 27.65 -10.02 -8.39
N GLU A 16 27.64 -10.09 -7.07
CA GLU A 16 28.67 -10.75 -6.27
C GLU A 16 28.80 -12.25 -6.60
N ASN A 17 27.68 -12.95 -6.70
CA ASN A 17 27.65 -14.38 -7.11
C ASN A 17 28.16 -14.61 -8.53
N SER A 18 28.15 -13.60 -9.38
CA SER A 18 28.65 -13.67 -10.76
C SER A 18 30.16 -13.42 -10.89
N LEU A 19 30.79 -12.79 -9.89
CA LEU A 19 32.22 -12.41 -9.93
C LEU A 19 33.17 -13.56 -10.25
N PRO A 20 32.98 -14.80 -9.72
CA PRO A 20 33.87 -15.92 -10.04
C PRO A 20 33.91 -16.31 -11.54
N ASN A 21 32.84 -16.03 -12.27
CA ASN A 21 32.66 -16.37 -13.68
C ASN A 21 33.13 -15.27 -14.66
N LEU A 22 33.65 -14.16 -14.13
CA LEU A 22 34.09 -13.00 -14.91
C LEU A 22 35.61 -13.05 -15.11
N SER A 23 36.06 -12.64 -16.30
CA SER A 23 37.48 -12.35 -16.55
C SER A 23 37.95 -11.17 -15.68
N LYS A 24 39.30 -11.02 -15.54
CA LYS A 24 39.90 -9.97 -14.72
C LYS A 24 39.40 -8.54 -15.10
N SER A 25 39.21 -8.27 -16.41
CA SER A 25 38.73 -6.98 -16.88
C SER A 25 37.21 -6.80 -16.69
N GLU A 26 36.42 -7.86 -16.89
CA GLU A 26 34.96 -7.84 -16.66
C GLU A 26 34.64 -7.69 -15.16
N ARG A 27 35.49 -8.31 -14.29
CA ARG A 27 35.36 -8.17 -12.83
C ARG A 27 35.52 -6.73 -12.37
N LYS A 28 36.49 -5.95 -12.96
CA LYS A 28 36.63 -4.53 -12.65
C LYS A 28 35.33 -3.75 -12.89
N VAL A 29 34.63 -4.05 -14.00
CA VAL A 29 33.35 -3.43 -14.31
C VAL A 29 32.28 -3.81 -13.28
N ALA A 30 32.17 -5.10 -12.95
CA ALA A 30 31.20 -5.59 -11.96
C ALA A 30 31.45 -5.00 -10.56
N GLU A 31 32.72 -4.92 -10.14
CA GLU A 31 33.12 -4.31 -8.85
C GLU A 31 32.83 -2.80 -8.82
N TYR A 32 33.06 -2.10 -9.93
CA TYR A 32 32.71 -0.67 -10.04
C TYR A 32 31.20 -0.45 -9.95
N ILE A 33 30.39 -1.26 -10.66
CA ILE A 33 28.92 -1.22 -10.57
C ILE A 33 28.47 -1.47 -9.12
N ARG A 34 29.04 -2.48 -8.46
CA ARG A 34 28.72 -2.82 -7.06
C ARG A 34 29.08 -1.69 -6.09
N GLY A 35 30.22 -1.03 -6.27
CA GLY A 35 30.69 0.05 -5.42
C GLY A 35 30.01 1.39 -5.67
N ASN A 36 29.46 1.60 -6.86
CA ASN A 36 28.87 2.89 -7.25
C ASN A 36 27.58 2.74 -8.07
N PRO A 37 26.56 2.03 -7.56
CA PRO A 37 25.37 1.65 -8.31
C PRO A 37 24.55 2.85 -8.82
N ARG A 38 24.57 3.99 -8.09
CA ARG A 38 23.91 5.24 -8.51
C ARG A 38 24.67 5.98 -9.59
N GLY A 39 25.97 6.11 -9.43
CA GLY A 39 26.81 6.85 -10.38
C GLY A 39 26.78 6.28 -11.80
N ILE A 40 26.40 5.00 -11.94
CA ILE A 40 26.29 4.33 -13.25
C ILE A 40 25.09 4.87 -14.08
N ILE A 41 24.03 5.31 -13.43
CA ILE A 41 22.76 5.69 -14.07
C ILE A 41 22.99 6.84 -15.10
N ASP A 42 23.89 7.75 -14.77
CA ASP A 42 24.20 8.92 -15.60
C ASP A 42 25.39 8.69 -16.55
N LEU A 43 26.11 7.56 -16.43
CA LEU A 43 27.26 7.29 -17.28
C LEU A 43 26.85 6.71 -18.65
N SER A 44 27.60 7.03 -19.68
CA SER A 44 27.59 6.31 -20.95
C SER A 44 28.46 5.05 -20.87
N VAL A 45 28.32 4.12 -21.83
CA VAL A 45 29.16 2.92 -21.90
C VAL A 45 30.65 3.31 -21.96
N ALA A 46 30.99 4.33 -22.77
CA ALA A 46 32.34 4.83 -22.89
C ALA A 46 32.85 5.41 -21.56
N ALA A 47 32.05 6.23 -20.88
CA ALA A 47 32.42 6.81 -19.59
C ALA A 47 32.63 5.73 -18.51
N LEU A 48 31.82 4.68 -18.53
CA LEU A 48 32.01 3.53 -17.61
C LEU A 48 33.27 2.74 -17.96
N ALA A 49 33.56 2.57 -19.25
CA ALA A 49 34.79 1.90 -19.72
C ALA A 49 36.04 2.65 -19.25
N ASP A 50 36.02 3.97 -19.41
CA ASP A 50 37.13 4.85 -18.96
C ASP A 50 37.28 4.79 -17.43
N ALA A 51 36.19 4.89 -16.68
CA ALA A 51 36.19 4.81 -15.20
C ALA A 51 36.76 3.48 -14.68
N CYS A 52 36.54 2.38 -15.41
CA CYS A 52 37.05 1.06 -15.06
C CYS A 52 38.45 0.75 -15.65
N GLY A 53 38.98 1.59 -16.54
CA GLY A 53 40.21 1.33 -17.27
C GLY A 53 40.11 0.09 -18.17
N VAL A 54 39.00 -0.05 -18.92
CA VAL A 54 38.74 -1.15 -19.86
C VAL A 54 38.16 -0.63 -21.17
N SER A 55 38.00 -1.50 -22.17
CA SER A 55 37.38 -1.14 -23.45
C SER A 55 35.83 -1.27 -23.39
N ASP A 56 35.10 -0.50 -24.22
CA ASP A 56 33.64 -0.58 -24.38
C ASP A 56 33.15 -2.03 -24.60
N PRO A 57 33.76 -2.85 -25.49
CA PRO A 57 33.36 -4.25 -25.64
C PRO A 57 33.48 -5.06 -24.36
N THR A 58 34.38 -4.70 -23.43
CA THR A 58 34.50 -5.37 -22.13
C THR A 58 33.33 -5.02 -21.23
N VAL A 59 32.87 -3.77 -21.22
CA VAL A 59 31.66 -3.37 -20.51
C VAL A 59 30.45 -4.11 -21.04
N VAL A 60 30.32 -4.24 -22.38
CA VAL A 60 29.23 -4.99 -23.02
C VAL A 60 29.21 -6.45 -22.60
N ARG A 61 30.36 -7.10 -22.58
CA ARG A 61 30.46 -8.51 -22.11
C ARG A 61 30.15 -8.63 -20.62
N ALA A 62 30.61 -7.69 -19.82
CA ALA A 62 30.38 -7.69 -18.38
C ALA A 62 28.87 -7.63 -18.05
N TYR A 63 28.12 -6.62 -18.54
CA TYR A 63 26.70 -6.53 -18.21
C TYR A 63 25.87 -7.71 -18.77
N LYS A 64 26.24 -8.27 -19.93
CA LYS A 64 25.57 -9.47 -20.46
C LYS A 64 25.80 -10.69 -19.57
N LYS A 65 27.01 -10.90 -19.07
CA LYS A 65 27.33 -11.99 -18.12
C LYS A 65 26.66 -11.77 -16.75
N LEU A 66 26.40 -10.53 -16.35
CA LEU A 66 25.61 -10.18 -15.18
C LEU A 66 24.11 -10.39 -15.41
N GLY A 67 23.70 -10.81 -16.63
CA GLY A 67 22.32 -11.17 -16.98
C GLY A 67 21.45 -10.00 -17.40
N PHE A 68 22.05 -8.88 -17.87
CA PHE A 68 21.33 -7.76 -18.45
C PHE A 68 21.27 -7.86 -19.97
N SER A 69 20.12 -7.55 -20.55
CA SER A 69 19.88 -7.63 -22.00
C SER A 69 20.58 -6.50 -22.78
N GLY A 70 20.81 -5.36 -22.10
CA GLY A 70 21.43 -4.15 -22.67
C GLY A 70 21.94 -3.21 -21.59
N TYR A 71 22.65 -2.17 -22.00
CA TYR A 71 23.17 -1.15 -21.08
C TYR A 71 22.04 -0.32 -20.46
N GLU A 72 21.02 -0.01 -21.26
CA GLU A 72 19.81 0.68 -20.75
C GLU A 72 19.02 -0.20 -19.77
N ASP A 73 18.97 -1.52 -19.97
CA ASP A 73 18.37 -2.47 -19.04
C ASP A 73 19.14 -2.50 -17.70
N LEU A 74 20.47 -2.48 -17.75
CA LEU A 74 21.32 -2.33 -16.55
C LEU A 74 21.01 -1.02 -15.82
N LYS A 75 20.99 0.11 -16.54
CA LYS A 75 20.71 1.44 -15.97
C LYS A 75 19.32 1.50 -15.35
N LEU A 76 18.31 1.02 -16.07
CA LEU A 76 16.92 0.99 -15.58
C LEU A 76 16.79 0.12 -14.33
N THR A 77 17.40 -1.06 -14.34
CA THR A 77 17.39 -1.97 -13.18
C THR A 77 18.12 -1.36 -11.99
N LEU A 78 19.26 -0.71 -12.21
CA LEU A 78 19.98 0.02 -11.17
C LEU A 78 19.16 1.21 -10.67
N ALA A 79 18.56 2.00 -11.54
CA ALA A 79 17.69 3.11 -11.14
C ALA A 79 16.53 2.63 -10.29
N GLN A 80 15.84 1.57 -10.68
CA GLN A 80 14.75 0.98 -9.91
C GLN A 80 15.21 0.39 -8.57
N ALA A 81 16.40 -0.21 -8.53
CA ALA A 81 16.94 -0.84 -7.34
C ALA A 81 17.64 0.14 -6.40
N THR A 82 18.28 1.19 -6.93
CA THR A 82 18.98 2.23 -6.15
C THR A 82 18.08 3.35 -5.71
N VAL A 83 16.95 3.52 -6.35
CA VAL A 83 15.85 4.27 -5.78
C VAL A 83 15.29 3.44 -4.65
N SER A 84 15.99 3.48 -3.50
CA SER A 84 15.47 2.91 -2.29
C SER A 84 14.10 3.54 -2.04
N PRO A 85 13.06 2.73 -1.75
CA PRO A 85 11.77 3.29 -1.34
C PRO A 85 11.93 4.31 -0.21
N ASP A 86 12.98 4.17 0.59
CA ASP A 86 13.33 5.07 1.69
C ASP A 86 13.84 6.44 1.23
N GLU A 87 14.44 6.58 0.07
CA GLU A 87 14.97 7.85 -0.42
C GLU A 87 13.99 8.66 -1.29
N ILE A 88 13.12 8.00 -2.03
CA ILE A 88 12.00 8.67 -2.71
C ILE A 88 11.02 9.29 -1.70
N ILE A 89 10.97 8.72 -0.47
CA ILE A 89 10.08 9.17 0.61
C ILE A 89 10.68 10.35 1.40
N HIS A 90 11.96 10.66 1.24
CA HIS A 90 12.67 11.65 2.07
C HIS A 90 12.65 13.09 1.55
N GLU A 91 12.09 13.38 0.41
CA GLU A 91 11.78 14.77 0.11
C GLU A 91 10.55 15.21 0.91
N GLU A 92 10.80 15.61 2.15
CA GLU A 92 9.77 16.26 2.97
C GLU A 92 9.23 17.50 2.23
N ILE A 93 7.92 17.70 2.31
CA ILE A 93 7.32 18.96 1.86
C ILE A 93 7.87 20.06 2.74
N SER A 94 8.48 21.07 2.13
CA SER A 94 9.06 22.24 2.79
C SER A 94 8.21 23.48 2.55
N ALA A 95 8.34 24.47 3.43
CA ALA A 95 7.68 25.76 3.23
C ALA A 95 8.24 26.53 1.99
N GLU A 96 9.44 26.18 1.56
CA GLU A 96 10.10 26.74 0.38
C GLU A 96 9.73 26.03 -0.93
N ASP A 97 8.98 24.93 -0.86
CA ASP A 97 8.58 24.18 -2.06
C ASP A 97 7.67 25.03 -2.97
N SER A 98 7.95 24.98 -4.25
CA SER A 98 7.02 25.52 -5.25
C SER A 98 5.72 24.72 -5.26
N VAL A 99 4.63 25.32 -5.74
CA VAL A 99 3.34 24.62 -5.92
C VAL A 99 3.50 23.35 -6.77
N GLN A 100 4.37 23.40 -7.78
CA GLN A 100 4.68 22.22 -8.60
C GLN A 100 5.35 21.12 -7.77
N ALA A 101 6.35 21.46 -6.95
CA ALA A 101 7.03 20.50 -6.10
C ALA A 101 6.07 19.87 -5.07
N VAL A 102 5.22 20.67 -4.44
CA VAL A 102 4.18 20.17 -3.52
C VAL A 102 3.24 19.20 -4.22
N ARG A 103 2.73 19.54 -5.42
CA ARG A 103 1.88 18.65 -6.23
C ARG A 103 2.59 17.32 -6.46
N ASP A 104 3.82 17.36 -6.99
CA ASP A 104 4.55 16.17 -7.41
C ASP A 104 4.87 15.28 -6.20
N LYS A 105 5.30 15.84 -5.06
CA LYS A 105 5.55 15.12 -3.80
C LYS A 105 4.28 14.46 -3.24
N VAL A 106 3.14 15.14 -3.26
CA VAL A 106 1.86 14.57 -2.78
C VAL A 106 1.43 13.39 -3.64
N PHE A 107 1.46 13.54 -4.97
CA PHE A 107 1.09 12.44 -5.88
C PHE A 107 2.03 11.25 -5.75
N GLN A 108 3.34 11.49 -5.71
CA GLN A 108 4.34 10.44 -5.56
C GLN A 108 4.18 9.67 -4.24
N SER A 109 3.96 10.39 -3.13
CA SER A 109 3.69 9.77 -1.83
C SER A 109 2.45 8.86 -1.86
N ALA A 110 1.38 9.28 -2.55
CA ALA A 110 0.18 8.46 -2.72
C ALA A 110 0.47 7.20 -3.55
N VAL A 111 1.19 7.31 -4.67
CA VAL A 111 1.57 6.17 -5.52
C VAL A 111 2.38 5.14 -4.74
N LEU A 112 3.38 5.60 -3.97
CA LEU A 112 4.21 4.72 -3.14
C LEU A 112 3.40 4.03 -2.04
N ALA A 113 2.50 4.76 -1.37
CA ALA A 113 1.63 4.17 -0.36
C ALA A 113 0.73 3.08 -0.94
N LEU A 114 0.21 3.28 -2.16
CA LEU A 114 -0.57 2.26 -2.88
C LEU A 114 0.28 1.03 -3.23
N GLN A 115 1.49 1.22 -3.74
CA GLN A 115 2.38 0.11 -4.09
C GLN A 115 2.76 -0.71 -2.86
N PHE A 116 3.24 -0.08 -1.79
CA PHE A 116 3.63 -0.77 -0.56
C PHE A 116 2.45 -1.44 0.14
N THR A 117 1.28 -0.83 0.11
CA THR A 117 0.08 -1.44 0.68
C THR A 117 -0.34 -2.66 -0.13
N ARG A 118 -0.34 -2.59 -1.47
CA ARG A 118 -0.63 -3.72 -2.35
C ARG A 118 0.31 -4.89 -2.10
N ASP A 119 1.63 -4.61 -2.01
CA ASP A 119 2.65 -5.65 -1.89
C ASP A 119 2.61 -6.35 -0.51
N MET A 120 2.00 -5.72 0.49
CA MET A 120 1.82 -6.27 1.84
C MET A 120 0.44 -6.90 2.07
N LEU A 121 -0.56 -6.53 1.26
CA LEU A 121 -1.94 -7.00 1.42
C LEU A 121 -2.09 -8.39 0.82
N GLU A 122 -2.17 -9.40 1.68
CA GLU A 122 -2.39 -10.78 1.25
C GLU A 122 -3.81 -10.95 0.69
N PRO A 123 -3.96 -11.54 -0.51
CA PRO A 123 -5.27 -11.76 -1.14
C PRO A 123 -6.25 -12.55 -0.26
N GLU A 124 -5.74 -13.53 0.49
CA GLU A 124 -6.51 -14.38 1.40
C GLU A 124 -7.11 -13.56 2.55
N THR A 125 -6.35 -12.60 3.09
CA THR A 125 -6.81 -11.68 4.15
C THR A 125 -7.91 -10.77 3.64
N LEU A 126 -7.78 -10.24 2.42
CA LEU A 126 -8.81 -9.44 1.78
C LEU A 126 -10.09 -10.26 1.55
N ALA A 127 -9.95 -11.48 1.04
CA ALA A 127 -11.06 -12.38 0.79
C ALA A 127 -11.78 -12.77 2.10
N ALA A 128 -11.04 -13.06 3.16
CA ALA A 128 -11.60 -13.37 4.47
C ALA A 128 -12.38 -12.18 5.05
N ALA A 129 -11.87 -10.96 4.94
CA ALA A 129 -12.56 -9.75 5.37
C ALA A 129 -13.88 -9.55 4.60
N ALA A 130 -13.86 -9.68 3.28
CA ALA A 130 -15.05 -9.57 2.45
C ALA A 130 -16.08 -10.64 2.80
N GLN A 131 -15.66 -11.90 2.98
CA GLN A 131 -16.54 -13.00 3.34
C GLN A 131 -17.20 -12.80 4.71
N LEU A 132 -16.44 -12.28 5.69
CA LEU A 132 -16.96 -11.95 7.01
C LEU A 132 -18.07 -10.89 6.91
N LEU A 133 -17.85 -9.84 6.11
CA LEU A 133 -18.85 -8.78 5.89
C LEU A 133 -20.10 -9.31 5.17
N MET A 134 -19.95 -10.19 4.17
CA MET A 134 -21.10 -10.80 3.47
C MET A 134 -21.96 -11.65 4.37
N ASN A 135 -21.37 -12.32 5.36
CA ASN A 135 -22.07 -13.23 6.27
C ASN A 135 -22.64 -12.53 7.50
N ALA A 136 -22.27 -11.29 7.78
CA ALA A 136 -22.70 -10.57 8.94
C ALA A 136 -24.18 -10.18 8.85
N ARG A 137 -24.95 -10.38 9.95
CA ARG A 137 -26.33 -9.89 10.09
C ARG A 137 -26.37 -8.36 10.06
N LYS A 138 -25.40 -7.73 10.70
CA LYS A 138 -25.21 -6.27 10.77
C LYS A 138 -23.73 -5.94 10.77
N ILE A 139 -23.36 -4.92 10.03
CA ILE A 139 -22.00 -4.39 9.98
C ILE A 139 -21.99 -3.03 10.65
N VAL A 140 -21.13 -2.86 11.65
CA VAL A 140 -20.89 -1.58 12.30
C VAL A 140 -19.51 -1.09 11.95
N ILE A 141 -19.44 0.14 11.43
CA ILE A 141 -18.19 0.72 10.95
C ILE A 141 -17.78 1.88 11.86
N PHE A 142 -16.56 1.83 12.38
CA PHE A 142 -16.00 2.87 13.24
C PHE A 142 -14.89 3.62 12.53
N GLY A 143 -14.88 4.96 12.68
CA GLY A 143 -13.80 5.82 12.24
C GLY A 143 -13.94 7.21 12.83
N LEU A 144 -12.85 7.77 13.38
CA LEU A 144 -12.82 9.10 13.97
C LEU A 144 -11.82 10.01 13.24
N GLY A 145 -12.07 11.31 13.25
CA GLY A 145 -11.18 12.32 12.66
C GLY A 145 -10.82 12.01 11.21
N GLY A 146 -9.53 11.89 10.89
CA GLY A 146 -9.04 11.58 9.54
C GLY A 146 -9.43 10.21 8.99
N SER A 147 -9.84 9.27 9.86
CA SER A 147 -10.32 7.94 9.46
C SER A 147 -11.83 7.91 9.17
N ALA A 148 -12.58 8.92 9.61
CA ALA A 148 -14.03 8.99 9.37
C ALA A 148 -14.40 8.98 7.87
N PRO A 149 -13.70 9.70 6.96
CA PRO A 149 -14.00 9.63 5.53
C PRO A 149 -13.88 8.23 4.94
N VAL A 150 -12.89 7.42 5.38
CA VAL A 150 -12.73 6.04 4.92
C VAL A 150 -13.88 5.16 5.43
N ALA A 151 -14.28 5.32 6.69
CA ALA A 151 -15.41 4.60 7.28
C ALA A 151 -16.74 4.95 6.57
N MET A 152 -16.96 6.21 6.26
CA MET A 152 -18.16 6.69 5.55
C MET A 152 -18.19 6.20 4.10
N ASP A 153 -17.06 6.18 3.41
CA ASP A 153 -16.94 5.67 2.06
C ASP A 153 -17.24 4.16 2.00
N LEU A 154 -16.64 3.39 2.90
CA LEU A 154 -16.95 1.95 3.01
C LEU A 154 -18.44 1.71 3.32
N HIS A 155 -19.03 2.48 4.24
CA HIS A 155 -20.46 2.41 4.55
C HIS A 155 -21.32 2.62 3.29
N HIS A 156 -21.07 3.70 2.54
CA HIS A 156 -21.76 3.98 1.29
C HIS A 156 -21.68 2.83 0.31
N LYS A 157 -20.49 2.23 0.15
CA LYS A 157 -20.24 1.09 -0.74
C LYS A 157 -20.99 -0.17 -0.30
N LEU A 158 -20.99 -0.49 0.99
CA LEU A 158 -21.71 -1.65 1.52
C LEU A 158 -23.23 -1.50 1.41
N LEU A 159 -23.75 -0.29 1.62
CA LEU A 159 -25.18 0.00 1.38
C LEU A 159 -25.57 -0.23 -0.09
N ARG A 160 -24.73 0.16 -1.04
CA ARG A 160 -24.97 -0.10 -2.47
C ARG A 160 -25.05 -1.60 -2.81
N LEU A 161 -24.40 -2.44 -2.02
CA LEU A 161 -24.47 -3.90 -2.14
C LEU A 161 -25.68 -4.50 -1.40
N GLY A 162 -26.50 -3.67 -0.75
CA GLY A 162 -27.66 -4.12 0.04
C GLY A 162 -27.29 -4.77 1.37
N LEU A 163 -26.06 -4.56 1.85
CA LEU A 163 -25.63 -5.05 3.15
C LEU A 163 -26.15 -4.14 4.26
N ASN A 164 -26.53 -4.73 5.38
CA ASN A 164 -26.99 -4.00 6.56
C ASN A 164 -25.81 -3.36 7.30
N ALA A 165 -25.38 -2.20 6.86
CA ALA A 165 -24.23 -1.49 7.40
C ALA A 165 -24.64 -0.17 8.06
N ALA A 166 -23.96 0.23 9.13
CA ALA A 166 -24.10 1.53 9.79
C ALA A 166 -22.71 2.06 10.18
N VAL A 167 -22.49 3.36 9.99
CA VAL A 167 -21.23 4.03 10.33
C VAL A 167 -21.43 4.95 11.54
N TYR A 168 -20.45 4.93 12.44
CA TYR A 168 -20.44 5.76 13.64
C TYR A 168 -19.11 6.51 13.74
N THR A 169 -19.17 7.81 13.55
CA THR A 169 -18.04 8.75 13.62
C THR A 169 -18.06 9.60 14.89
N ASP A 170 -18.93 9.25 15.83
CA ASP A 170 -19.03 9.83 17.16
C ASP A 170 -18.75 8.77 18.23
N PRO A 171 -17.88 9.06 19.23
CA PRO A 171 -17.50 8.06 20.24
C PRO A 171 -18.67 7.55 21.09
N HIS A 172 -19.64 8.39 21.44
CA HIS A 172 -20.79 7.99 22.26
C HIS A 172 -21.68 7.03 21.47
N LEU A 173 -21.93 7.34 20.19
CA LEU A 173 -22.72 6.46 19.32
C LEU A 173 -22.02 5.12 19.08
N GLN A 174 -20.68 5.11 19.00
CA GLN A 174 -19.92 3.85 18.91
C GLN A 174 -20.18 2.94 20.11
N VAL A 175 -20.06 3.49 21.32
CA VAL A 175 -20.33 2.73 22.56
C VAL A 175 -21.77 2.22 22.61
N ILE A 176 -22.75 3.07 22.27
CA ILE A 176 -24.16 2.66 22.24
C ILE A 176 -24.37 1.51 21.25
N ALA A 177 -23.85 1.63 20.04
CA ALA A 177 -24.01 0.63 18.99
C ALA A 177 -23.42 -0.74 19.39
N CYS A 178 -22.27 -0.75 20.08
CA CYS A 178 -21.60 -1.98 20.52
C CYS A 178 -22.46 -2.81 21.47
N ASN A 179 -23.32 -2.19 22.29
CA ASN A 179 -24.12 -2.89 23.29
C ASN A 179 -25.25 -3.75 22.68
N TYR A 180 -25.58 -3.55 21.41
CA TYR A 180 -26.62 -4.27 20.68
C TYR A 180 -26.05 -5.29 19.68
N LEU A 181 -24.75 -5.57 19.73
CA LEU A 181 -24.08 -6.56 18.87
C LEU A 181 -24.04 -7.94 19.54
N ASP A 182 -23.97 -8.95 18.68
CA ASP A 182 -23.75 -10.36 19.07
C ASP A 182 -22.82 -11.06 18.08
N GLU A 183 -22.65 -12.39 18.19
CA GLU A 183 -21.75 -13.20 17.39
C GLU A 183 -22.09 -13.26 15.88
N ARG A 184 -23.29 -12.81 15.50
CA ARG A 184 -23.73 -12.74 14.10
C ARG A 184 -23.34 -11.42 13.43
N ASP A 185 -22.78 -10.50 14.18
CA ASP A 185 -22.45 -9.15 13.73
C ASP A 185 -20.96 -8.97 13.47
N ALA A 186 -20.61 -7.99 12.65
CA ALA A 186 -19.25 -7.61 12.35
C ALA A 186 -18.99 -6.13 12.67
N VAL A 187 -17.79 -5.86 13.18
CA VAL A 187 -17.24 -4.52 13.34
C VAL A 187 -16.11 -4.32 12.32
N PHE A 188 -16.15 -3.22 11.58
CA PHE A 188 -15.06 -2.75 10.75
C PHE A 188 -14.50 -1.46 11.37
N ALA A 189 -13.35 -1.55 12.03
CA ALA A 189 -12.76 -0.44 12.76
C ALA A 189 -11.60 0.18 11.99
N VAL A 190 -11.73 1.47 11.64
CA VAL A 190 -10.73 2.24 10.90
C VAL A 190 -10.01 3.20 11.83
N SER A 191 -8.70 3.03 11.97
CA SER A 191 -7.84 3.93 12.72
C SER A 191 -6.42 3.87 12.18
N HIS A 192 -5.92 4.94 11.57
CA HIS A 192 -4.57 4.95 11.00
C HIS A 192 -3.51 4.51 12.04
N SER A 193 -3.49 5.12 13.20
CA SER A 193 -2.53 4.76 14.27
C SER A 193 -2.86 3.45 14.99
N GLY A 194 -4.10 2.94 14.84
CA GLY A 194 -4.62 1.82 15.62
C GLY A 194 -4.64 2.05 17.14
N GLY A 195 -4.37 3.28 17.59
CA GLY A 195 -4.26 3.68 18.99
C GLY A 195 -5.33 4.67 19.44
N SER A 196 -6.32 4.99 18.61
CA SER A 196 -7.44 5.87 19.00
C SER A 196 -8.24 5.21 20.13
N ARG A 197 -8.11 5.74 21.35
CA ARG A 197 -8.68 5.14 22.55
C ARG A 197 -10.19 4.83 22.40
N CYS A 198 -10.97 5.79 21.93
CA CYS A 198 -12.40 5.60 21.77
C CYS A 198 -12.74 4.45 20.79
N VAL A 199 -12.01 4.36 19.67
CA VAL A 199 -12.22 3.26 18.70
C VAL A 199 -11.81 1.92 19.29
N VAL A 200 -10.68 1.88 20.02
CA VAL A 200 -10.19 0.67 20.70
C VAL A 200 -11.18 0.18 21.74
N ASP A 201 -11.62 1.07 22.64
CA ASP A 201 -12.56 0.73 23.73
C ASP A 201 -13.91 0.27 23.19
N SER A 202 -14.46 0.94 22.16
CA SER A 202 -15.69 0.53 21.50
C SER A 202 -15.54 -0.83 20.82
N THR A 203 -14.43 -1.05 20.10
CA THR A 203 -14.14 -2.33 19.45
C THR A 203 -13.98 -3.45 20.46
N GLN A 204 -13.33 -3.21 21.59
CA GLN A 204 -13.21 -4.18 22.67
C GLN A 204 -14.57 -4.55 23.26
N THR A 205 -15.45 -3.57 23.44
CA THR A 205 -16.83 -3.79 23.89
C THR A 205 -17.59 -4.68 22.92
N ALA A 206 -17.52 -4.39 21.62
CA ALA A 206 -18.15 -5.20 20.58
C ALA A 206 -17.61 -6.65 20.58
N LYS A 207 -16.30 -6.83 20.73
CA LYS A 207 -15.67 -8.14 20.80
C LYS A 207 -16.14 -8.94 22.04
N HIS A 208 -16.29 -8.30 23.19
CA HIS A 208 -16.86 -8.94 24.39
C HIS A 208 -18.30 -9.36 24.21
N ARG A 209 -19.06 -8.74 23.29
CA ARG A 209 -20.40 -9.15 22.89
C ARG A 209 -20.41 -10.29 21.85
N GLY A 210 -19.25 -10.74 21.41
CA GLY A 210 -19.09 -11.85 20.46
C GLY A 210 -18.94 -11.41 19.00
N ALA A 211 -19.09 -10.10 18.68
CA ALA A 211 -18.97 -9.61 17.31
C ALA A 211 -17.56 -9.87 16.75
N LYS A 212 -17.49 -10.22 15.47
CA LYS A 212 -16.23 -10.38 14.74
C LYS A 212 -15.66 -9.03 14.34
N VAL A 213 -14.35 -8.88 14.43
CA VAL A 213 -13.66 -7.62 14.25
C VAL A 213 -12.71 -7.65 13.07
N ILE A 214 -12.88 -6.71 12.15
CA ILE A 214 -11.91 -6.36 11.12
C ILE A 214 -11.30 -5.00 11.50
N SER A 215 -9.97 -4.92 11.53
CA SER A 215 -9.27 -3.64 11.70
C SER A 215 -8.64 -3.17 10.38
N LEU A 216 -8.65 -1.87 10.15
CA LEU A 216 -7.89 -1.21 9.09
C LEU A 216 -6.99 -0.14 9.72
N THR A 217 -5.69 -0.43 9.79
CA THR A 217 -4.68 0.41 10.47
C THR A 217 -3.43 0.57 9.64
N SER A 218 -2.49 1.41 10.08
CA SER A 218 -1.11 1.36 9.56
C SER A 218 -0.42 0.06 9.96
N ALA A 219 0.58 -0.35 9.17
CA ALA A 219 1.39 -1.53 9.43
C ALA A 219 2.05 -1.46 10.81
N GLY A 220 2.20 -2.62 11.45
CA GLY A 220 2.80 -2.78 12.76
C GLY A 220 1.82 -3.16 13.87
N LYS A 221 2.38 -3.51 15.03
CA LYS A 221 1.59 -3.91 16.20
C LYS A 221 0.97 -2.68 16.86
N ASN A 222 -0.34 -2.65 16.96
CA ASN A 222 -1.07 -1.58 17.63
C ASN A 222 -2.25 -2.16 18.44
N PRO A 223 -2.86 -1.38 19.36
CA PRO A 223 -3.96 -1.85 20.19
C PRO A 223 -5.15 -2.40 19.41
N LEU A 224 -5.53 -1.75 18.30
CA LEU A 224 -6.70 -2.16 17.52
C LEU A 224 -6.44 -3.46 16.75
N SER A 225 -5.25 -3.62 16.15
CA SER A 225 -4.88 -4.85 15.44
C SER A 225 -4.81 -6.08 16.35
N LYS A 226 -4.52 -5.90 17.65
CA LYS A 226 -4.53 -7.00 18.63
C LYS A 226 -5.95 -7.48 18.98
N LEU A 227 -6.96 -6.64 18.82
CA LEU A 227 -8.36 -6.99 19.05
C LEU A 227 -8.98 -7.66 17.82
N ALA A 228 -8.46 -7.43 16.64
CA ALA A 228 -9.04 -7.86 15.39
C ALA A 228 -8.92 -9.38 15.19
N ASP A 229 -9.96 -9.96 14.60
CA ASP A 229 -9.94 -11.31 14.04
C ASP A 229 -9.27 -11.31 12.65
N ILE A 230 -9.42 -10.17 11.91
CA ILE A 230 -8.77 -9.93 10.63
C ILE A 230 -8.17 -8.53 10.64
N SER A 231 -6.88 -8.42 10.31
CA SER A 231 -6.16 -7.13 10.25
C SER A 231 -5.79 -6.78 8.82
N LEU A 232 -6.34 -5.69 8.33
CA LEU A 232 -5.96 -5.05 7.08
C LEU A 232 -5.02 -3.89 7.39
N ASN A 233 -3.93 -3.78 6.67
CA ASN A 233 -2.90 -2.81 6.97
C ASN A 233 -2.56 -1.96 5.75
N THR A 234 -2.43 -0.65 5.98
CA THR A 234 -1.79 0.27 5.03
C THR A 234 -0.32 0.42 5.35
N ASN A 235 0.51 0.56 4.34
CA ASN A 235 1.92 0.88 4.51
C ASN A 235 2.22 2.21 3.80
N SER A 236 2.42 3.25 4.60
CA SER A 236 2.76 4.58 4.10
C SER A 236 3.68 5.27 5.10
N LYS A 237 4.70 5.96 4.60
CA LYS A 237 5.43 6.93 5.40
C LYS A 237 4.72 8.27 5.29
N GLU A 238 4.37 8.85 6.43
CA GLU A 238 3.76 10.16 6.48
C GLU A 238 4.81 11.25 6.64
N THR A 239 4.65 12.34 5.92
CA THR A 239 5.53 13.51 6.02
C THR A 239 5.34 14.26 7.35
N LYS A 240 6.32 15.05 7.79
CA LYS A 240 6.26 15.83 9.05
C LYS A 240 5.13 16.86 9.08
N TYR A 241 4.68 17.35 7.93
CA TYR A 241 3.49 18.21 7.82
C TYR A 241 2.20 17.38 7.92
N ARG A 242 2.03 16.70 9.07
CA ARG A 242 0.90 15.84 9.41
C ARG A 242 -0.37 16.64 9.70
N VAL A 243 -0.88 17.39 8.75
CA VAL A 243 -2.21 17.97 8.98
C VAL A 243 -3.31 16.93 8.84
N VAL A 244 -3.13 15.94 7.96
CA VAL A 244 -4.02 14.76 7.78
C VAL A 244 -3.20 13.66 7.10
N SER A 245 -3.43 12.40 7.50
CA SER A 245 -2.88 11.19 6.86
C SER A 245 -3.29 11.09 5.38
N ILE A 246 -2.58 11.77 4.47
CA ILE A 246 -3.00 11.91 3.07
C ILE A 246 -2.75 10.59 2.33
N ALA A 247 -1.52 10.12 2.31
CA ALA A 247 -1.12 8.94 1.55
C ALA A 247 -1.75 7.64 2.10
N SER A 248 -1.76 7.46 3.43
CA SER A 248 -2.39 6.31 4.07
C SER A 248 -3.90 6.28 3.87
N ARG A 249 -4.55 7.44 3.79
CA ARG A 249 -5.99 7.50 3.52
C ARG A 249 -6.33 7.05 2.10
N VAL A 250 -5.54 7.42 1.10
CA VAL A 250 -5.71 6.93 -0.28
C VAL A 250 -5.56 5.41 -0.33
N ALA A 251 -4.54 4.86 0.34
CA ALA A 251 -4.35 3.42 0.42
C ALA A 251 -5.51 2.71 1.16
N ALA A 252 -6.02 3.28 2.26
CA ALA A 252 -7.16 2.74 3.00
C ALA A 252 -8.45 2.75 2.17
N LEU A 253 -8.71 3.82 1.41
CA LEU A 253 -9.82 3.87 0.46
C LEU A 253 -9.70 2.81 -0.63
N THR A 254 -8.49 2.56 -1.14
CA THR A 254 -8.25 1.52 -2.15
C THR A 254 -8.48 0.10 -1.59
N ILE A 255 -8.16 -0.15 -0.31
CA ILE A 255 -8.54 -1.40 0.36
C ILE A 255 -10.07 -1.53 0.44
N ALA A 256 -10.78 -0.45 0.81
CA ALA A 256 -12.24 -0.44 0.83
C ALA A 256 -12.86 -0.68 -0.55
N ASP A 257 -12.27 -0.10 -1.62
CA ASP A 257 -12.64 -0.36 -3.02
C ASP A 257 -12.43 -1.83 -3.41
N SER A 258 -11.32 -2.42 -2.98
CA SER A 258 -10.99 -3.81 -3.25
C SER A 258 -11.99 -4.77 -2.59
N ILE A 259 -12.37 -4.51 -1.33
CA ILE A 259 -13.41 -5.26 -0.61
C ILE A 259 -14.74 -5.13 -1.34
N TYR A 260 -15.15 -3.89 -1.65
CA TYR A 260 -16.40 -3.62 -2.38
C TYR A 260 -16.46 -4.37 -3.70
N THR A 261 -15.41 -4.26 -4.52
CA THR A 261 -15.34 -4.92 -5.82
C THR A 261 -15.40 -6.44 -5.69
N TYR A 262 -14.67 -7.00 -4.71
CA TYR A 262 -14.68 -8.43 -4.47
C TYR A 262 -16.06 -8.95 -4.05
N ILE A 263 -16.79 -8.20 -3.22
CA ILE A 263 -18.16 -8.54 -2.82
C ILE A 263 -19.12 -8.39 -4.00
N ALA A 264 -19.03 -7.26 -4.75
CA ALA A 264 -19.89 -6.97 -5.89
C ALA A 264 -19.84 -8.06 -6.97
N MET A 265 -18.65 -8.62 -7.22
CA MET A 265 -18.48 -9.73 -8.18
C MET A 265 -19.14 -11.05 -7.73
N ARG A 266 -19.54 -11.17 -6.46
CA ARG A 266 -20.13 -12.38 -5.84
C ARG A 266 -21.56 -12.20 -5.41
N THR A 267 -22.08 -10.99 -5.48
CA THR A 267 -23.49 -10.66 -5.24
C THR A 267 -24.26 -10.60 -6.56
N ASP A 268 -25.53 -10.96 -6.51
CA ASP A 268 -26.39 -10.93 -7.68
C ASP A 268 -26.53 -9.51 -8.23
N GLY A 269 -26.08 -9.30 -9.47
CA GLY A 269 -26.09 -7.99 -10.14
C GLY A 269 -27.48 -7.36 -10.34
N ALA A 270 -28.55 -8.14 -10.18
CA ALA A 270 -29.91 -7.63 -10.32
C ALA A 270 -30.27 -6.52 -9.31
N LYS A 271 -29.78 -6.64 -8.07
CA LYS A 271 -30.00 -5.61 -7.03
C LYS A 271 -29.20 -4.33 -7.31
N SER A 272 -27.96 -4.45 -7.81
CA SER A 272 -27.15 -3.29 -8.23
C SER A 272 -27.83 -2.51 -9.37
N LEU A 273 -28.38 -3.19 -10.34
CA LEU A 273 -29.13 -2.57 -11.46
C LEU A 273 -30.37 -1.81 -10.98
N GLN A 274 -31.08 -2.34 -9.98
CA GLN A 274 -32.25 -1.67 -9.43
C GLN A 274 -31.88 -0.38 -8.68
N ILE A 275 -30.77 -0.38 -7.97
CA ILE A 275 -30.22 0.80 -7.29
C ILE A 275 -29.81 1.86 -8.32
N GLU A 276 -29.11 1.46 -9.39
CA GLU A 276 -28.73 2.37 -10.48
C GLU A 276 -29.95 3.03 -11.14
N LYS A 277 -30.98 2.27 -11.45
CA LYS A 277 -32.24 2.80 -12.00
C LYS A 277 -32.92 3.79 -11.03
N SER A 278 -32.91 3.50 -9.74
CA SER A 278 -33.45 4.40 -8.73
C SER A 278 -32.63 5.69 -8.61
N MET A 279 -31.31 5.60 -8.76
CA MET A 279 -30.44 6.78 -8.75
C MET A 279 -30.51 7.60 -10.04
N GLU A 280 -30.79 6.98 -11.19
CA GLU A 280 -31.04 7.69 -12.46
C GLU A 280 -32.24 8.62 -12.37
N SER A 281 -33.26 8.23 -11.61
CA SER A 281 -34.44 9.10 -11.37
C SER A 281 -34.15 10.36 -10.55
N LEU A 282 -32.97 10.43 -9.90
CA LEU A 282 -32.50 11.59 -9.15
C LEU A 282 -31.64 12.55 -9.98
N LYS A 283 -31.28 12.16 -11.21
CA LYS A 283 -30.55 13.05 -12.14
C LYS A 283 -31.56 13.96 -12.85
N TYR A 284 -31.34 15.26 -12.77
CA TYR A 284 -32.06 16.27 -13.51
C TYR A 284 -31.60 16.35 -14.95
#